data_3946842b38c57541cee438dd30c97100
#
_entry.id   3946842b38c57541cee438dd30c97100
#
_cell.length_a   1.000
_cell.length_b   1.000
_cell.length_c   1.000
_cell.angle_alpha   90.00
_cell.angle_beta   90.00
_cell.angle_gamma   90.00
#
_symmetry.space_group_name_H-M   'P 1'
#
loop_
_entity.id
_entity.type
_entity.pdbx_description
1 polymer ?
#
loop_
_entity_poly.entity_id
_entity_poly.type
_entity_poly.pdbx_seq_one_letter_code
_entity_poly.pdbx_strand_id
1 'polypeptide(L)'
;FIVLMLVVPLLSVIVNSLREGFTFYIESISTEYVRHSLLVTLLATGIAVVVNTIFGICAAWLLTKFSFRGNQILATLIDIPFSISPVIVGLAYLMTFGRLGWFYPVLRAFNQHFGTDVRIAFAIPGVVLATVFVTFPFVSREIIPVLNVQGKDEEEAAALMGAKGFTIFRKITFPHMKWGLIYGIILC
;
A
#
# COMPACT_ATOMS: atom_id res chain seq x y z
N PHE A 1 27.03 -1.94 -19.87
CA PHE A 1 27.12 -2.81 -18.69
C PHE A 1 25.77 -2.98 -18.00
N ILE A 2 25.06 -1.90 -17.60
CA ILE A 2 23.77 -1.94 -16.90
C ILE A 2 22.71 -2.67 -17.75
N VAL A 3 22.59 -2.35 -19.04
CA VAL A 3 21.64 -3.03 -19.94
C VAL A 3 21.93 -4.52 -20.03
N LEU A 4 23.18 -4.94 -20.12
CA LEU A 4 23.57 -6.35 -20.17
C LEU A 4 23.23 -7.08 -18.86
N MET A 5 23.48 -6.44 -17.72
CA MET A 5 23.13 -6.98 -16.39
C MET A 5 21.62 -7.14 -16.17
N LEU A 6 20.79 -6.33 -16.82
CA LEU A 6 19.33 -6.45 -16.74
C LEU A 6 18.76 -7.40 -17.79
N VAL A 7 19.24 -7.28 -19.03
CA VAL A 7 18.66 -8.04 -20.17
C VAL A 7 19.03 -9.52 -20.13
N VAL A 8 20.29 -9.86 -19.75
CA VAL A 8 20.72 -11.27 -19.72
C VAL A 8 19.95 -12.11 -18.72
N PRO A 9 19.75 -11.71 -17.43
CA PRO A 9 18.91 -12.48 -16.51
C PRO A 9 17.46 -12.58 -16.96
N LEU A 10 16.88 -11.49 -17.51
CA LEU A 10 15.50 -11.47 -18.02
C LEU A 10 15.32 -12.44 -19.17
N LEU A 11 16.21 -12.41 -20.17
CA LEU A 11 16.21 -13.37 -21.27
C LEU A 11 16.42 -14.80 -20.78
N SER A 12 17.33 -15.01 -19.83
CA SER A 12 17.56 -16.32 -19.24
C SER A 12 16.31 -16.90 -18.57
N VAL A 13 15.56 -16.08 -17.82
CA VAL A 13 14.29 -16.50 -17.20
C VAL A 13 13.27 -16.85 -18.27
N ILE A 14 13.09 -16.03 -19.30
CA ILE A 14 12.13 -16.28 -20.38
C ILE A 14 12.51 -17.56 -21.14
N VAL A 15 13.77 -17.72 -21.55
CA VAL A 15 14.23 -18.87 -22.30
C VAL A 15 14.09 -20.15 -21.47
N ASN A 16 14.49 -20.13 -20.20
CA ASN A 16 14.36 -21.32 -19.34
C ASN A 16 12.89 -21.66 -19.04
N SER A 17 12.03 -20.66 -18.87
CA SER A 17 10.59 -20.84 -18.63
C SER A 17 9.88 -21.52 -19.82
N LEU A 18 10.34 -21.25 -21.05
CA LEU A 18 9.75 -21.82 -22.26
C LEU A 18 10.48 -23.07 -22.78
N ARG A 19 11.59 -23.46 -22.14
CA ARG A 19 12.46 -24.55 -22.61
C ARG A 19 11.77 -25.92 -22.63
N GLU A 20 10.87 -26.17 -21.69
CA GLU A 20 10.09 -27.39 -21.59
C GLU A 20 8.77 -27.38 -22.39
N GLY A 21 8.55 -26.30 -23.14
CA GLY A 21 7.39 -26.12 -23.99
C GLY A 21 6.28 -25.26 -23.37
N PHE A 22 5.54 -24.61 -24.23
CA PHE A 22 4.47 -23.69 -23.83
C PHE A 22 3.31 -24.40 -23.10
N THR A 23 3.07 -25.65 -23.42
CA THR A 23 2.04 -26.48 -22.77
C THR A 23 2.38 -26.73 -21.30
N PHE A 24 3.64 -27.09 -21.02
CA PHE A 24 4.12 -27.28 -19.65
C PHE A 24 4.07 -25.99 -18.83
N TYR A 25 4.37 -24.85 -19.46
CA TYR A 25 4.27 -23.54 -18.83
C TYR A 25 2.82 -23.23 -18.39
N ILE A 26 1.84 -23.47 -19.26
CA ILE A 26 0.42 -23.26 -18.93
C ILE A 26 -0.05 -24.24 -17.85
N GLU A 27 0.35 -25.49 -17.93
CA GLU A 27 0.00 -26.51 -16.95
C GLU A 27 0.57 -26.16 -15.56
N SER A 28 1.82 -25.70 -15.50
CA SER A 28 2.46 -25.23 -14.26
C SER A 28 1.72 -24.06 -13.63
N ILE A 29 1.29 -23.06 -14.41
CA ILE A 29 0.51 -21.92 -13.92
C ILE A 29 -0.89 -22.36 -13.47
N SER A 30 -1.46 -23.37 -14.08
CA SER A 30 -2.80 -23.88 -13.79
C SER A 30 -2.85 -24.76 -12.53
N THR A 31 -1.70 -25.06 -11.92
CA THR A 31 -1.61 -25.84 -10.68
C THR A 31 -2.42 -25.17 -9.57
N GLU A 32 -3.12 -25.94 -8.76
CA GLU A 32 -3.94 -25.43 -7.67
C GLU A 32 -3.16 -24.54 -6.69
N TYR A 33 -1.92 -24.90 -6.41
CA TYR A 33 -1.02 -24.11 -5.57
C TYR A 33 -0.74 -22.72 -6.15
N VAL A 34 -0.42 -22.63 -7.44
CA VAL A 34 -0.13 -21.35 -8.11
C VAL A 34 -1.39 -20.50 -8.19
N ARG A 35 -2.53 -21.10 -8.52
CA ARG A 35 -3.82 -20.41 -8.52
C ARG A 35 -4.17 -19.81 -7.16
N HIS A 36 -4.00 -20.60 -6.11
CA HIS A 36 -4.23 -20.12 -4.74
C HIS A 36 -3.27 -18.96 -4.38
N SER A 37 -2.00 -19.07 -4.71
CA SER A 37 -1.01 -18.02 -4.48
C SER A 37 -1.35 -16.72 -5.22
N LEU A 38 -1.80 -16.83 -6.48
CA LEU A 38 -2.26 -15.68 -7.27
C LEU A 38 -3.50 -15.01 -6.65
N LEU A 39 -4.46 -15.81 -6.19
CA LEU A 39 -5.66 -15.29 -5.52
C LEU A 39 -5.30 -14.54 -4.23
N VAL A 40 -4.42 -15.10 -3.41
CA VAL A 40 -3.95 -14.44 -2.17
C VAL A 40 -3.23 -13.14 -2.49
N THR A 41 -2.38 -13.12 -3.51
CA THR A 41 -1.66 -11.92 -3.95
C THR A 41 -2.63 -10.85 -4.45
N LEU A 42 -3.58 -11.21 -5.32
CA LEU A 42 -4.58 -10.27 -5.83
C LEU A 42 -5.47 -9.71 -4.72
N LEU A 43 -5.86 -10.55 -3.77
CA LEU A 43 -6.67 -10.13 -2.63
C LEU A 43 -5.88 -9.20 -1.72
N ALA A 44 -4.64 -9.55 -1.39
CA ALA A 44 -3.78 -8.72 -0.55
C ALA A 44 -3.50 -7.36 -1.20
N THR A 45 -3.15 -7.36 -2.50
CA THR A 45 -2.94 -6.13 -3.28
C THR A 45 -4.22 -5.30 -3.37
N GLY A 46 -5.36 -5.91 -3.67
CA GLY A 46 -6.65 -5.19 -3.75
C GLY A 46 -7.01 -4.50 -2.44
N ILE A 47 -6.88 -5.19 -1.31
CA ILE A 47 -7.12 -4.60 0.01
C ILE A 47 -6.10 -3.49 0.30
N ALA A 48 -4.80 -3.74 0.03
CA ALA A 48 -3.75 -2.77 0.27
C ALA A 48 -3.98 -1.48 -0.54
N VAL A 49 -4.31 -1.60 -1.82
CA VAL A 49 -4.61 -0.44 -2.69
C VAL A 49 -5.78 0.37 -2.14
N VAL A 50 -6.88 -0.27 -1.75
CA VAL A 50 -8.05 0.45 -1.21
C VAL A 50 -7.70 1.17 0.09
N VAL A 51 -7.08 0.47 1.03
CA VAL A 51 -6.69 1.02 2.33
C VAL A 51 -5.70 2.17 2.15
N ASN A 52 -4.62 1.95 1.39
CA ASN A 52 -3.58 2.95 1.18
C ASN A 52 -4.07 4.15 0.36
N THR A 53 -5.02 3.96 -0.55
CA THR A 53 -5.66 5.06 -1.27
C THR A 53 -6.43 5.96 -0.33
N ILE A 54 -7.28 5.41 0.54
CA ILE A 54 -8.08 6.17 1.48
C ILE A 54 -7.17 6.93 2.47
N PHE A 55 -6.26 6.21 3.13
CA PHE A 55 -5.34 6.81 4.09
C PHE A 55 -4.35 7.77 3.43
N GLY A 56 -3.83 7.45 2.23
CA GLY A 56 -2.90 8.28 1.48
C GLY A 56 -3.52 9.62 1.06
N ILE A 57 -4.77 9.62 0.59
CA ILE A 57 -5.52 10.85 0.29
C ILE A 57 -5.72 11.67 1.56
N CYS A 58 -6.19 11.05 2.65
CA CYS A 58 -6.40 11.75 3.92
C CYS A 58 -5.10 12.34 4.45
N ALA A 59 -4.01 11.58 4.43
CA ALA A 59 -2.70 12.01 4.90
C ALA A 59 -2.14 13.16 4.04
N ALA A 60 -2.16 13.03 2.72
CA ALA A 60 -1.69 14.06 1.80
C ALA A 60 -2.49 15.35 1.95
N TRP A 61 -3.82 15.27 2.02
CA TRP A 61 -4.69 16.42 2.21
C TRP A 61 -4.44 17.10 3.56
N LEU A 62 -4.31 16.33 4.65
CA LEU A 62 -4.02 16.84 5.98
C LEU A 62 -2.67 17.57 6.04
N LEU A 63 -1.63 16.96 5.46
CA LEU A 63 -0.27 17.52 5.48
C LEU A 63 -0.10 18.77 4.62
N THR A 64 -0.85 18.90 3.53
CA THR A 64 -0.68 20.01 2.58
C THR A 64 -1.61 21.19 2.86
N LYS A 65 -2.84 20.92 3.31
CA LYS A 65 -3.85 21.96 3.47
C LYS A 65 -3.92 22.53 4.89
N PHE A 66 -3.51 21.76 5.89
CA PHE A 66 -3.55 22.21 7.29
C PHE A 66 -2.14 22.40 7.83
N SER A 67 -1.92 23.55 8.48
CA SER A 67 -0.70 23.82 9.24
C SER A 67 -0.96 23.59 10.73
N PHE A 68 -0.36 22.54 11.30
CA PHE A 68 -0.44 22.23 12.72
C PHE A 68 0.93 21.83 13.27
N ARG A 69 1.14 22.00 14.58
CA ARG A 69 2.46 21.76 15.21
C ARG A 69 3.03 20.35 15.03
N GLY A 70 2.20 19.35 14.71
CA GLY A 70 2.60 17.95 14.48
C GLY A 70 2.80 17.55 13.02
N ASN A 71 2.65 18.49 12.07
CA ASN A 71 2.70 18.21 10.64
C ASN A 71 3.98 17.48 10.22
N GLN A 72 5.12 17.95 10.70
CA GLN A 72 6.43 17.38 10.37
C GLN A 72 6.64 15.99 10.99
N ILE A 73 6.12 15.77 12.20
CA ILE A 73 6.15 14.46 12.87
C ILE A 73 5.29 13.46 12.08
N LEU A 74 4.08 13.87 11.68
CA LEU A 74 3.20 13.01 10.89
C LEU A 74 3.79 12.66 9.52
N ALA A 75 4.42 13.62 8.83
CA ALA A 75 5.12 13.38 7.58
C ALA A 75 6.24 12.34 7.76
N THR A 76 7.07 12.51 8.79
CA THR A 76 8.14 11.55 9.11
C THR A 76 7.58 10.16 9.45
N LEU A 77 6.47 10.09 10.19
CA LEU A 77 5.82 8.83 10.56
C LEU A 77 5.31 8.06 9.32
N ILE A 78 4.77 8.79 8.35
CA ILE A 78 4.32 8.21 7.07
C ILE A 78 5.51 7.67 6.27
N ASP A 79 6.67 8.29 6.37
CA ASP A 79 7.88 7.87 5.65
C ASP A 79 8.65 6.71 6.32
N ILE A 80 8.36 6.38 7.58
CA ILE A 80 9.02 5.29 8.31
C ILE A 80 8.96 3.95 7.56
N PRO A 81 7.81 3.49 7.05
CA PRO A 81 7.74 2.22 6.34
C PRO A 81 8.68 2.12 5.14
N PHE A 82 8.90 3.24 4.45
CA PHE A 82 9.80 3.29 3.30
C PHE A 82 11.28 3.17 3.71
N SER A 83 11.61 3.64 4.90
CA SER A 83 12.99 3.63 5.41
C SER A 83 13.40 2.29 6.03
N ILE A 84 12.44 1.44 6.36
CA ILE A 84 12.67 0.15 7.03
C ILE A 84 12.72 -0.97 5.98
N SER A 85 13.70 -1.86 6.07
CA SER A 85 13.75 -3.05 5.21
C SER A 85 12.49 -3.92 5.39
N PRO A 86 11.84 -4.39 4.30
CA PRO A 86 10.70 -5.30 4.38
C PRO A 86 10.97 -6.57 5.18
N VAL A 87 12.23 -7.04 5.21
CA VAL A 87 12.63 -8.20 6.02
C VAL A 87 12.50 -7.90 7.51
N ILE A 88 12.94 -6.71 7.94
CA ILE A 88 12.82 -6.27 9.36
C ILE A 88 11.35 -6.10 9.71
N VAL A 89 10.53 -5.55 8.81
CA VAL A 89 9.08 -5.45 9.01
C VAL A 89 8.46 -6.83 9.21
N GLY A 90 8.78 -7.80 8.35
CA GLY A 90 8.29 -9.17 8.48
C GLY A 90 8.66 -9.81 9.81
N LEU A 91 9.93 -9.63 10.26
CA LEU A 91 10.38 -10.12 11.55
C LEU A 91 9.63 -9.44 12.71
N ALA A 92 9.46 -8.11 12.66
CA ALA A 92 8.71 -7.37 13.66
C ALA A 92 7.25 -7.85 13.76
N TYR A 93 6.59 -8.14 12.63
CA TYR A 93 5.25 -8.73 12.63
C TYR A 93 5.21 -10.12 13.28
N LEU A 94 6.21 -10.97 13.00
CA LEU A 94 6.31 -12.28 13.64
C LEU A 94 6.53 -12.17 15.15
N MET A 95 7.38 -11.23 15.59
CA MET A 95 7.62 -10.99 17.02
C MET A 95 6.40 -10.36 17.72
N THR A 96 5.57 -9.63 17.00
CA THR A 96 4.36 -9.00 17.57
C THR A 96 3.16 -9.96 17.58
N PHE A 97 2.85 -10.59 16.44
CA PHE A 97 1.63 -11.36 16.22
C PHE A 97 1.85 -12.89 16.22
N GLY A 98 3.10 -13.35 16.29
CA GLY A 98 3.43 -14.77 16.39
C GLY A 98 2.99 -15.36 17.74
N ARG A 99 3.03 -16.69 17.88
CA ARG A 99 2.62 -17.39 19.10
C ARG A 99 3.34 -16.95 20.38
N LEU A 100 4.57 -16.47 20.25
CA LEU A 100 5.38 -15.92 21.33
C LEU A 100 5.31 -14.38 21.39
N GLY A 101 4.51 -13.75 20.54
CA GLY A 101 4.39 -12.31 20.43
C GLY A 101 3.57 -11.71 21.58
N TRP A 102 3.92 -10.48 21.93
CA TRP A 102 3.26 -9.74 23.00
C TRP A 102 1.78 -9.41 22.71
N PHE A 103 1.37 -9.39 21.42
CA PHE A 103 -0.01 -9.17 21.01
C PHE A 103 -0.84 -10.47 20.95
N TYR A 104 -0.20 -11.64 21.04
CA TYR A 104 -0.89 -12.93 20.96
C TYR A 104 -1.97 -13.15 22.03
N PRO A 105 -1.79 -12.75 23.30
CA PRO A 105 -2.84 -12.89 24.32
C PRO A 105 -4.12 -12.13 23.96
N VAL A 106 -3.99 -10.93 23.37
CA VAL A 106 -5.13 -10.11 22.91
C VAL A 106 -5.86 -10.80 21.76
N LEU A 107 -5.12 -11.33 20.80
CA LEU A 107 -5.67 -12.06 19.66
C LEU A 107 -6.40 -13.34 20.12
N ARG A 108 -5.84 -14.04 21.09
CA ARG A 108 -6.45 -15.23 21.69
C ARG A 108 -7.74 -14.90 22.43
N ALA A 109 -7.76 -13.84 23.21
CA ALA A 109 -8.96 -13.38 23.91
C ALA A 109 -10.06 -12.98 22.91
N PHE A 110 -9.70 -12.29 21.82
CA PHE A 110 -10.61 -11.94 20.74
C PHE A 110 -11.22 -13.19 20.09
N ASN A 111 -10.38 -14.16 19.74
CA ASN A 111 -10.83 -15.42 19.14
C ASN A 111 -11.77 -16.21 20.06
N GLN A 112 -11.49 -16.24 21.35
CA GLN A 112 -12.35 -16.89 22.36
C GLN A 112 -13.70 -16.18 22.50
N HIS A 113 -13.71 -14.84 22.45
CA HIS A 113 -14.94 -14.06 22.62
C HIS A 113 -15.87 -14.15 21.39
N PHE A 114 -15.29 -14.17 20.17
CA PHE A 114 -16.05 -14.19 18.92
C PHE A 114 -16.17 -15.57 18.29
N GLY A 115 -15.59 -16.62 18.88
CA GLY A 115 -15.61 -17.99 18.34
C GLY A 115 -14.90 -18.12 16.98
N THR A 116 -13.93 -17.24 16.69
CA THR A 116 -13.17 -17.20 15.44
C THR A 116 -11.76 -17.76 15.66
N ASP A 117 -11.11 -18.28 14.61
CA ASP A 117 -9.69 -18.69 14.63
C ASP A 117 -8.88 -17.76 13.71
N VAL A 118 -8.87 -16.47 14.02
CA VAL A 118 -8.09 -15.49 13.29
C VAL A 118 -6.63 -15.64 13.67
N ARG A 119 -5.80 -15.98 12.68
CA ARG A 119 -4.33 -16.02 12.77
C ARG A 119 -3.76 -14.91 11.89
N ILE A 120 -2.85 -14.13 12.44
CA ILE A 120 -2.17 -13.06 11.69
C ILE A 120 -0.83 -13.61 11.17
N ALA A 121 -0.02 -14.20 12.04
CA ALA A 121 1.26 -14.76 11.65
C ALA A 121 1.07 -15.99 10.74
N PHE A 122 1.80 -16.02 9.62
CA PHE A 122 1.74 -17.07 8.58
C PHE A 122 0.34 -17.30 7.98
N ALA A 123 -0.50 -16.27 7.95
CA ALA A 123 -1.84 -16.32 7.39
C ALA A 123 -2.11 -15.11 6.49
N ILE A 124 -3.17 -15.17 5.69
CA ILE A 124 -3.56 -14.09 4.75
C ILE A 124 -3.64 -12.72 5.42
N PRO A 125 -4.22 -12.55 6.63
CA PRO A 125 -4.25 -11.24 7.29
C PRO A 125 -2.85 -10.65 7.55
N GLY A 126 -1.87 -11.49 7.87
CA GLY A 126 -0.48 -11.03 8.05
C GLY A 126 0.15 -10.52 6.76
N VAL A 127 -0.09 -11.21 5.64
CA VAL A 127 0.36 -10.76 4.31
C VAL A 127 -0.26 -9.42 3.97
N VAL A 128 -1.58 -9.29 4.15
CA VAL A 128 -2.31 -8.03 3.89
C VAL A 128 -1.75 -6.88 4.73
N LEU A 129 -1.60 -7.08 6.05
CA LEU A 129 -1.07 -6.05 6.95
C LEU A 129 0.36 -5.63 6.57
N ALA A 130 1.22 -6.59 6.26
CA ALA A 130 2.60 -6.30 5.83
C ALA A 130 2.62 -5.54 4.50
N THR A 131 1.79 -5.94 3.53
CA THR A 131 1.67 -5.24 2.24
C THR A 131 1.17 -3.81 2.45
N VAL A 132 0.07 -3.61 3.18
CA VAL A 132 -0.47 -2.28 3.51
C VAL A 132 0.61 -1.41 4.15
N PHE A 133 1.33 -1.93 5.13
CA PHE A 133 2.35 -1.16 5.84
C PHE A 133 3.50 -0.74 4.93
N VAL A 134 4.05 -1.66 4.13
CA VAL A 134 5.20 -1.38 3.26
C VAL A 134 4.82 -0.43 2.13
N THR A 135 3.61 -0.55 1.57
CA THR A 135 3.17 0.26 0.44
C THR A 135 2.41 1.54 0.85
N PHE A 136 2.17 1.73 2.14
CA PHE A 136 1.44 2.88 2.69
C PHE A 136 1.94 4.26 2.20
N PRO A 137 3.26 4.54 2.16
CA PRO A 137 3.75 5.87 1.77
C PRO A 137 3.62 6.17 0.27
N PHE A 138 3.46 5.17 -0.61
CA PHE A 138 3.47 5.42 -2.05
C PHE A 138 2.37 6.39 -2.50
N VAL A 139 1.14 6.17 -2.06
CA VAL A 139 0.01 7.03 -2.46
C VAL A 139 0.17 8.46 -1.93
N SER A 140 0.52 8.62 -0.65
CA SER A 140 0.70 9.95 -0.04
C SER A 140 1.86 10.73 -0.67
N ARG A 141 2.98 10.07 -0.95
CA ARG A 141 4.17 10.69 -1.55
C ARG A 141 3.92 11.21 -2.96
N GLU A 142 3.07 10.56 -3.75
CA GLU A 142 2.73 11.01 -5.09
C GLU A 142 1.70 12.16 -5.08
N ILE A 143 0.84 12.22 -4.08
CA ILE A 143 -0.19 13.26 -3.99
C ILE A 143 0.37 14.55 -3.38
N ILE A 144 1.23 14.47 -2.35
CA ILE A 144 1.75 15.63 -1.61
C ILE A 144 2.40 16.68 -2.54
N PRO A 145 3.32 16.34 -3.45
CA PRO A 145 3.92 17.33 -4.35
C PRO A 145 2.89 18.01 -5.25
N VAL A 146 1.92 17.26 -5.76
CA VAL A 146 0.86 17.79 -6.63
C VAL A 146 0.03 18.84 -5.89
N LEU A 147 -0.40 18.54 -4.66
CA LEU A 147 -1.18 19.47 -3.84
C LEU A 147 -0.36 20.67 -3.37
N ASN A 148 0.94 20.52 -3.13
CA ASN A 148 1.82 21.61 -2.78
C ASN A 148 2.00 22.61 -3.94
N VAL A 149 2.11 22.10 -5.18
CA VAL A 149 2.21 22.95 -6.39
C VAL A 149 0.90 23.71 -6.64
N GLN A 150 -0.24 23.06 -6.41
CA GLN A 150 -1.57 23.71 -6.54
C GLN A 150 -1.75 24.88 -5.58
N GLY A 151 -1.17 24.84 -4.37
CA GLY A 151 -1.40 25.84 -3.34
C GLY A 151 -2.81 25.77 -2.74
N LYS A 152 -3.27 26.91 -2.19
CA LYS A 152 -4.57 27.03 -1.49
C LYS A 152 -5.49 28.08 -2.11
N ASP A 153 -5.00 28.86 -3.05
CA ASP A 153 -5.67 30.08 -3.56
C ASP A 153 -7.04 29.77 -4.18
N GLU A 154 -7.14 28.69 -4.96
CA GLU A 154 -8.39 28.27 -5.60
C GLU A 154 -9.44 27.79 -4.55
N GLU A 155 -8.99 27.11 -3.51
CA GLU A 155 -9.84 26.61 -2.44
C GLU A 155 -10.36 27.76 -1.57
N GLU A 156 -9.50 28.74 -1.27
CA GLU A 156 -9.85 29.94 -0.52
C GLU A 156 -10.81 30.82 -1.32
N ALA A 157 -10.58 31.01 -2.61
CA ALA A 157 -11.51 31.74 -3.49
C ALA A 157 -12.90 31.08 -3.54
N ALA A 158 -12.94 29.75 -3.65
CA ALA A 158 -14.20 29.00 -3.64
C ALA A 158 -14.92 29.10 -2.28
N ALA A 159 -14.18 29.10 -1.17
CA ALA A 159 -14.72 29.27 0.16
C ALA A 159 -15.34 30.66 0.34
N LEU A 160 -14.69 31.72 -0.17
CA LEU A 160 -15.20 33.08 -0.19
C LEU A 160 -16.50 33.21 -1.00
N MET A 161 -16.66 32.41 -2.06
CA MET A 161 -17.91 32.33 -2.83
C MET A 161 -18.99 31.48 -2.16
N GLY A 162 -18.78 31.01 -0.92
CA GLY A 162 -19.75 30.23 -0.15
C GLY A 162 -19.76 28.72 -0.44
N ALA A 163 -18.76 28.18 -1.11
CA ALA A 163 -18.67 26.76 -1.33
C ALA A 163 -18.36 25.99 -0.03
N LYS A 164 -19.08 24.88 0.21
CA LYS A 164 -18.84 24.01 1.36
C LYS A 164 -17.56 23.18 1.17
N GLY A 165 -16.86 22.84 2.25
CA GLY A 165 -15.60 22.11 2.21
C GLY A 165 -15.63 20.82 1.39
N PHE A 166 -16.69 20.01 1.47
CA PHE A 166 -16.85 18.83 0.63
C PHE A 166 -16.98 19.16 -0.86
N THR A 167 -17.63 20.29 -1.20
CA THR A 167 -17.76 20.74 -2.61
C THR A 167 -16.41 21.18 -3.15
N ILE A 168 -15.61 21.88 -2.35
CA ILE A 168 -14.24 22.31 -2.66
C ILE A 168 -13.38 21.07 -2.90
N PHE A 169 -13.38 20.14 -1.96
CA PHE A 169 -12.63 18.89 -2.10
C PHE A 169 -12.97 18.15 -3.40
N ARG A 170 -14.27 17.92 -3.65
CA ARG A 170 -14.72 17.13 -4.81
C ARG A 170 -14.48 17.82 -6.14
N LYS A 171 -14.64 19.16 -6.22
CA LYS A 171 -14.62 19.91 -7.49
C LYS A 171 -13.27 20.54 -7.80
N ILE A 172 -12.45 20.81 -6.78
CA ILE A 172 -11.15 21.48 -6.93
C ILE A 172 -10.02 20.53 -6.55
N THR A 173 -9.94 20.12 -5.30
CA THR A 173 -8.80 19.34 -4.79
C THR A 173 -8.68 17.97 -5.46
N PHE A 174 -9.77 17.22 -5.54
CA PHE A 174 -9.75 15.85 -6.10
C PHE A 174 -9.39 15.81 -7.60
N PRO A 175 -9.93 16.66 -8.49
CA PRO A 175 -9.53 16.66 -9.90
C PRO A 175 -8.05 17.00 -10.12
N HIS A 176 -7.47 17.86 -9.28
CA HIS A 176 -6.05 18.20 -9.37
C HIS A 176 -5.15 17.03 -8.97
N MET A 177 -5.48 16.32 -7.89
CA MET A 177 -4.65 15.22 -7.40
C MET A 177 -4.85 13.89 -8.15
N LYS A 178 -5.83 13.78 -9.08
CA LYS A 178 -6.20 12.51 -9.74
C LYS A 178 -5.02 11.80 -10.42
N TRP A 179 -4.12 12.55 -11.06
CA TRP A 179 -2.98 11.95 -11.74
C TRP A 179 -1.93 11.43 -10.76
N GLY A 180 -1.64 12.18 -9.70
CA GLY A 180 -0.78 11.70 -8.61
C GLY A 180 -1.38 10.49 -7.91
N LEU A 181 -2.71 10.49 -7.72
CA LEU A 181 -3.43 9.37 -7.14
C LEU A 181 -3.34 8.10 -8.01
N ILE A 182 -3.57 8.22 -9.32
CA ILE A 182 -3.46 7.07 -10.25
C ILE A 182 -2.04 6.53 -10.22
N TYR A 183 -1.04 7.39 -10.25
CA TYR A 183 0.35 6.97 -10.20
C TYR A 183 0.69 6.28 -8.86
N GLY A 184 0.27 6.85 -7.73
CA GLY A 184 0.44 6.24 -6.42
C GLY A 184 -0.25 4.86 -6.28
N ILE A 185 -1.43 4.69 -6.89
CA ILE A 185 -2.14 3.40 -6.95
C ILE A 185 -1.35 2.36 -7.77
N ILE A 186 -0.77 2.78 -8.90
CA ILE A 186 0.03 1.87 -9.75
C ILE A 186 1.31 1.42 -9.02
N LEU A 187 1.89 2.29 -8.21
CA LEU A 187 3.09 1.96 -7.42
C LEU A 187 2.78 1.08 -6.19
N CYS A 188 1.56 1.13 -5.69
CA CYS A 188 1.10 0.34 -4.55
C CYS A 188 0.85 -1.13 -4.91
#